data_e2f214a1dd4d9953408b619fc8580dd2
#
_entry.id   e2f214a1dd4d9953408b619fc8580dd2
#
_cell.length_a   1.000
_cell.length_b   1.000
_cell.length_c   1.000
_cell.angle_alpha   90.00
_cell.angle_beta   90.00
_cell.angle_gamma   90.00
#
_symmetry.space_group_name_H-M   'P 1'
#
loop_
_entity.id
_entity.type
_entity.pdbx_description
1 polymer ?
#
loop_
_entity_poly.entity_id
_entity_poly.type
_entity_poly.pdbx_seq_one_letter_code
_entity_poly.pdbx_strand_id
1 'polypeptide(L)'
;ETLEFHGRLVFLCASALESTRILLHSASERWPDGLANSSGQLGHNLMDHTMGGGAQGYISGMDDKWIYGRRPNGIYLPRFRNISDQHPDFLRGYAYQGGGSRLSWERGNDMPGFGADFKHALRSPGPWRFRFYGFGECLPRESNQVALDPDRVDAWGIPVLNIQCEWSDNER
;
A
#
# COMPACT_ATOMS: atom_id res chain seq x y z
N GLU A 1 -7.66 10.61 32.75
CA GLU A 1 -9.06 11.03 32.73
C GLU A 1 -9.79 10.28 31.62
N THR A 2 -10.95 9.66 31.95
CA THR A 2 -11.78 8.96 30.95
C THR A 2 -12.92 9.89 30.55
N LEU A 3 -13.12 10.07 29.25
CA LEU A 3 -14.20 10.88 28.70
C LEU A 3 -15.17 9.96 27.94
N GLU A 4 -16.47 10.18 28.17
CA GLU A 4 -17.52 9.43 27.49
C GLU A 4 -18.21 10.29 26.44
N PHE A 5 -18.39 9.71 25.24
CA PHE A 5 -19.12 10.33 24.16
C PHE A 5 -20.27 9.42 23.73
N HIS A 6 -21.46 9.99 23.61
CA HIS A 6 -22.68 9.26 23.23
C HIS A 6 -23.12 9.67 21.82
N GLY A 7 -23.44 8.69 20.98
CA GLY A 7 -23.96 8.92 19.64
C GLY A 7 -25.00 7.88 19.25
N ARG A 8 -25.99 8.26 18.42
CA ARG A 8 -26.95 7.29 17.84
C ARG A 8 -26.28 6.35 16.84
N LEU A 9 -25.22 6.80 16.20
CA LEU A 9 -24.38 6.05 15.29
C LEU A 9 -22.92 6.44 15.55
N VAL A 10 -22.03 5.47 15.52
CA VAL A 10 -20.59 5.68 15.64
C VAL A 10 -19.92 5.10 14.39
N PHE A 11 -19.13 5.93 13.71
CA PHE A 11 -18.34 5.52 12.56
C PHE A 11 -16.89 5.31 12.98
N LEU A 12 -16.39 4.07 12.83
CA LEU A 12 -15.01 3.71 13.12
C LEU A 12 -14.19 3.81 11.84
N CYS A 13 -13.38 4.86 11.71
CA CYS A 13 -12.63 5.19 10.49
C CYS A 13 -11.12 5.31 10.76
N ALA A 14 -10.56 4.41 11.57
CA ALA A 14 -9.18 4.46 12.04
C ALA A 14 -8.19 3.62 11.22
N SER A 15 -8.46 3.34 9.96
CA SER A 15 -7.78 2.35 9.09
C SER A 15 -8.11 0.90 9.46
N ALA A 16 -7.72 -0.05 8.61
CA ALA A 16 -8.00 -1.46 8.83
C ALA A 16 -7.37 -1.99 10.12
N LEU A 17 -6.08 -1.71 10.34
CA LEU A 17 -5.35 -2.20 11.51
C LEU A 17 -5.83 -1.54 12.80
N GLU A 18 -5.90 -0.23 12.84
CA GLU A 18 -6.32 0.49 14.05
C GLU A 18 -7.81 0.31 14.38
N SER A 19 -8.68 0.16 13.37
CA SER A 19 -10.08 -0.23 13.62
C SER A 19 -10.17 -1.61 14.25
N THR A 20 -9.37 -2.57 13.78
CA THR A 20 -9.27 -3.90 14.39
C THR A 20 -8.76 -3.82 15.83
N ARG A 21 -7.72 -3.01 16.09
CA ARG A 21 -7.20 -2.77 17.44
C ARG A 21 -8.27 -2.25 18.38
N ILE A 22 -9.02 -1.24 17.96
CA ILE A 22 -10.10 -0.66 18.74
C ILE A 22 -11.18 -1.70 19.06
N LEU A 23 -11.60 -2.48 18.07
CA LEU A 23 -12.61 -3.52 18.25
C LEU A 23 -12.15 -4.64 19.19
N LEU A 24 -10.90 -5.11 19.05
CA LEU A 24 -10.30 -6.09 19.95
C LEU A 24 -10.17 -5.56 21.37
N HIS A 25 -9.76 -4.30 21.53
CA HIS A 25 -9.64 -3.65 22.85
C HIS A 25 -10.99 -3.31 23.49
N SER A 26 -12.07 -3.31 22.72
CA SER A 26 -13.44 -3.07 23.20
C SER A 26 -14.14 -4.35 23.68
N ALA A 27 -13.38 -5.24 24.34
CA ALA A 27 -13.94 -6.43 24.96
C ALA A 27 -14.89 -6.07 26.12
N SER A 28 -15.92 -6.88 26.31
CA SER A 28 -16.92 -6.72 27.38
C SER A 28 -17.52 -8.08 27.75
N GLU A 29 -18.34 -8.15 28.80
CA GLU A 29 -19.05 -9.39 29.17
C GLU A 29 -19.87 -9.97 27.99
N ARG A 30 -20.45 -9.12 27.17
CA ARG A 30 -21.20 -9.53 25.96
C ARG A 30 -20.29 -9.93 24.82
N TRP A 31 -19.08 -9.36 24.73
CA TRP A 31 -18.12 -9.53 23.66
C TRP A 31 -16.73 -9.78 24.24
N PRO A 32 -16.49 -10.96 24.85
CA PRO A 32 -15.26 -11.22 25.58
C PRO A 32 -14.00 -11.20 24.69
N ASP A 33 -14.15 -11.56 23.41
CA ASP A 33 -13.05 -11.65 22.44
C ASP A 33 -12.99 -10.43 21.52
N GLY A 34 -13.56 -9.29 21.96
CA GLY A 34 -13.62 -8.05 21.17
C GLY A 34 -15.03 -7.73 20.64
N LEU A 35 -15.30 -6.45 20.46
CA LEU A 35 -16.60 -5.96 20.03
C LEU A 35 -16.96 -6.54 18.64
N ALA A 36 -18.18 -7.06 18.54
CA ALA A 36 -18.73 -7.69 17.32
C ALA A 36 -17.99 -8.95 16.82
N ASN A 37 -17.18 -9.60 17.65
CA ASN A 37 -16.40 -10.78 17.30
C ASN A 37 -17.09 -12.12 17.62
N SER A 38 -18.39 -12.23 17.38
CA SER A 38 -19.13 -13.50 17.59
C SER A 38 -18.71 -14.63 16.65
N SER A 39 -18.10 -14.31 15.52
CA SER A 39 -17.59 -15.28 14.55
C SER A 39 -16.15 -15.74 14.84
N GLY A 40 -15.43 -15.09 15.74
CA GLY A 40 -14.02 -15.33 15.98
C GLY A 40 -13.10 -14.87 14.84
N GLN A 41 -13.61 -14.12 13.86
CA GLN A 41 -12.85 -13.72 12.67
C GLN A 41 -12.21 -12.34 12.77
N LEU A 42 -12.48 -11.61 13.84
CA LEU A 42 -11.87 -10.30 14.03
C LEU A 42 -10.35 -10.41 14.16
N GLY A 43 -9.64 -9.71 13.29
CA GLY A 43 -8.17 -9.75 13.22
C GLY A 43 -7.61 -10.85 12.32
N HIS A 44 -8.40 -11.83 11.89
CA HIS A 44 -7.94 -12.89 10.98
C HIS A 44 -8.03 -12.50 9.50
N ASN A 45 -7.41 -13.33 8.67
CA ASN A 45 -7.38 -13.16 7.20
C ASN A 45 -6.79 -11.84 6.75
N LEU A 46 -5.76 -11.36 7.42
CA LEU A 46 -5.02 -10.17 7.02
C LEU A 46 -4.42 -10.38 5.63
N MET A 47 -4.73 -9.48 4.73
CA MET A 47 -4.24 -9.48 3.36
C MET A 47 -3.65 -8.11 3.03
N ASP A 48 -2.57 -8.12 2.27
CA ASP A 48 -2.00 -6.94 1.64
C ASP A 48 -1.65 -7.29 0.21
N HIS A 49 -1.18 -6.32 -0.56
CA HIS A 49 -0.68 -6.57 -1.91
C HIS A 49 0.73 -7.15 -1.88
N THR A 50 1.02 -8.04 -2.83
CA THR A 50 2.41 -8.33 -3.17
C THR A 50 2.96 -7.17 -4.01
N MET A 51 3.96 -6.50 -3.51
CA MET A 51 4.56 -5.31 -4.15
C MET A 51 6.01 -5.56 -4.59
N GLY A 52 6.33 -6.76 -5.04
CA GLY A 52 7.70 -7.17 -5.33
C GLY A 52 8.20 -6.92 -6.75
N GLY A 53 7.31 -6.71 -7.70
CA GLY A 53 7.65 -6.60 -9.11
C GLY A 53 7.51 -5.18 -9.65
N GLY A 54 8.54 -4.68 -10.29
CA GLY A 54 8.48 -3.39 -10.95
C GLY A 54 9.62 -3.20 -11.94
N ALA A 55 9.41 -2.26 -12.85
CA ALA A 55 10.43 -1.86 -13.80
C ALA A 55 10.42 -0.35 -13.98
N GLN A 56 11.59 0.20 -14.21
CA GLN A 56 11.75 1.58 -14.64
C GLN A 56 12.74 1.68 -15.78
N GLY A 57 12.56 2.66 -16.63
CA GLY A 57 13.45 2.89 -17.74
C GLY A 57 13.29 4.28 -18.32
N TYR A 58 14.17 4.59 -19.26
CA TYR A 58 14.12 5.82 -20.01
C TYR A 58 13.67 5.55 -21.43
N ILE A 59 12.87 6.46 -21.98
CA ILE A 59 12.44 6.39 -23.39
C ILE A 59 13.19 7.46 -24.17
N SER A 60 13.91 7.04 -25.19
CA SER A 60 14.57 7.91 -26.15
C SER A 60 13.62 8.32 -27.29
N GLY A 61 13.97 9.37 -28.01
CA GLY A 61 13.20 9.83 -29.17
C GLY A 61 11.90 10.58 -28.82
N MET A 62 11.75 10.98 -27.56
CA MET A 62 10.61 11.78 -27.09
C MET A 62 11.07 13.11 -26.43
N ASP A 63 12.25 13.59 -26.78
CA ASP A 63 12.84 14.75 -26.14
C ASP A 63 12.12 16.06 -26.50
N ASP A 64 11.43 16.09 -27.64
CA ASP A 64 10.58 17.17 -28.12
C ASP A 64 9.15 17.10 -27.55
N LYS A 65 8.78 16.04 -26.88
CA LYS A 65 7.43 15.86 -26.34
C LYS A 65 7.28 16.49 -24.96
N TRP A 66 6.13 17.08 -24.75
CA TRP A 66 5.76 17.74 -23.51
C TRP A 66 4.30 17.49 -23.15
N ILE A 67 3.98 17.58 -21.87
CA ILE A 67 2.59 17.47 -21.41
C ILE A 67 1.98 18.85 -21.40
N TYR A 68 0.87 19.00 -22.13
CA TYR A 68 0.04 20.21 -22.15
C TYR A 68 -1.30 19.93 -21.46
N GLY A 69 -1.80 20.90 -20.71
CA GLY A 69 -3.07 20.78 -20.03
C GLY A 69 -3.02 20.00 -18.73
N ARG A 70 -4.14 19.38 -18.36
CA ARG A 70 -4.23 18.57 -17.13
C ARG A 70 -3.39 17.31 -17.26
N ARG A 71 -2.50 17.13 -16.31
CA ARG A 71 -1.69 15.92 -16.23
C ARG A 71 -2.52 14.74 -15.71
N PRO A 72 -2.55 13.59 -16.40
CA PRO A 72 -3.13 12.38 -15.84
C PRO A 72 -2.32 11.95 -14.60
N ASN A 73 -3.00 11.31 -13.66
CA ASN A 73 -2.35 10.85 -12.41
C ASN A 73 -1.34 9.73 -12.65
N GLY A 74 -1.61 8.87 -13.64
CA GLY A 74 -0.74 7.76 -13.98
C GLY A 74 -1.34 6.87 -15.04
N ILE A 75 -0.75 5.68 -15.17
CA ILE A 75 -1.19 4.61 -16.05
C ILE A 75 -1.56 3.42 -15.17
N TYR A 76 -2.70 2.81 -15.44
CA TYR A 76 -3.15 1.60 -14.80
C TYR A 76 -3.36 0.52 -15.86
N LEU A 77 -2.66 -0.60 -15.68
CA LEU A 77 -2.87 -1.81 -16.47
C LEU A 77 -3.64 -2.80 -15.59
N PRO A 78 -4.94 -3.00 -15.85
CA PRO A 78 -5.76 -3.87 -15.03
C PRO A 78 -5.28 -5.32 -15.13
N ARG A 79 -5.73 -6.14 -14.21
CA ARG A 79 -5.47 -7.57 -14.21
C ARG A 79 -5.78 -8.18 -15.59
N PHE A 80 -4.84 -8.94 -16.13
CA PHE A 80 -4.92 -9.60 -17.43
C PHE A 80 -4.61 -11.10 -17.37
N ARG A 81 -4.36 -11.64 -16.18
CA ARG A 81 -4.19 -13.08 -15.91
C ARG A 81 -5.39 -13.59 -15.13
N ASN A 82 -5.69 -14.88 -15.26
CA ASN A 82 -6.79 -15.55 -14.58
C ASN A 82 -8.16 -14.86 -14.79
N ILE A 83 -8.43 -14.42 -16.02
CA ILE A 83 -9.71 -13.82 -16.42
C ILE A 83 -10.58 -14.89 -17.10
N SER A 84 -10.12 -15.45 -18.21
CA SER A 84 -10.83 -16.49 -18.95
C SER A 84 -10.29 -17.88 -18.62
N ASP A 85 -8.97 -17.99 -18.55
CA ASP A 85 -8.28 -19.25 -18.29
C ASP A 85 -7.48 -19.14 -16.99
N GLN A 86 -7.56 -20.19 -16.16
CA GLN A 86 -6.82 -20.30 -14.92
C GLN A 86 -5.34 -20.62 -15.19
N HIS A 87 -4.43 -19.80 -14.64
CA HIS A 87 -3.01 -20.12 -14.65
C HIS A 87 -2.72 -21.34 -13.77
N PRO A 88 -1.82 -22.26 -14.18
CA PRO A 88 -1.56 -23.48 -13.42
C PRO A 88 -0.87 -23.21 -12.07
N ASP A 89 -0.04 -22.18 -11.98
CA ASP A 89 0.87 -21.98 -10.86
C ASP A 89 0.32 -21.03 -9.77
N PHE A 90 -0.67 -20.19 -10.09
CA PHE A 90 -1.21 -19.24 -9.13
C PHE A 90 -2.69 -18.92 -9.33
N LEU A 91 -3.34 -18.59 -8.25
CA LEU A 91 -4.70 -18.08 -8.18
C LEU A 91 -4.72 -16.56 -8.15
N ARG A 92 -5.89 -15.97 -8.47
CA ARG A 92 -6.06 -14.51 -8.49
C ARG A 92 -5.23 -13.86 -9.61
N GLY A 93 -4.63 -12.70 -9.33
CA GLY A 93 -3.90 -11.99 -10.35
C GLY A 93 -3.18 -10.76 -9.83
N TYR A 94 -2.69 -9.99 -10.77
CA TYR A 94 -1.97 -8.77 -10.49
C TYR A 94 -2.28 -7.70 -11.54
N ALA A 95 -2.12 -6.47 -11.13
CA ALA A 95 -2.21 -5.29 -11.98
C ALA A 95 -0.92 -4.50 -11.93
N TYR A 96 -0.71 -3.59 -12.85
CA TYR A 96 0.39 -2.65 -12.80
C TYR A 96 -0.11 -1.23 -12.69
N GLN A 97 0.56 -0.46 -11.85
CA GLN A 97 0.40 0.99 -11.79
C GLN A 97 1.73 1.66 -12.10
N GLY A 98 1.64 2.80 -12.74
CA GLY A 98 2.84 3.52 -13.08
C GLY A 98 2.58 4.85 -13.75
N GLY A 99 3.61 5.37 -14.36
CA GLY A 99 3.49 6.62 -15.09
C GLY A 99 4.80 7.07 -15.71
N GLY A 100 4.70 8.07 -16.53
CA GLY A 100 5.83 8.72 -17.17
C GLY A 100 5.99 10.16 -16.70
N SER A 101 7.22 10.58 -16.51
CA SER A 101 7.56 11.97 -16.22
C SER A 101 8.92 12.33 -16.79
N ARG A 102 9.09 13.58 -17.19
CA ARG A 102 10.43 14.08 -17.49
C ARG A 102 11.15 14.38 -16.19
N LEU A 103 12.42 13.98 -16.12
CA LEU A 103 13.26 14.34 -14.99
C LEU A 103 13.45 15.85 -14.92
N SER A 104 13.30 16.38 -13.74
CA SER A 104 13.43 17.79 -13.43
C SER A 104 14.70 18.07 -12.60
N TRP A 105 14.59 18.88 -11.60
CA TRP A 105 15.70 19.30 -10.74
C TRP A 105 16.36 18.17 -9.96
N GLU A 106 15.59 17.16 -9.58
CA GLU A 106 16.08 16.01 -8.80
C GLU A 106 17.24 15.28 -9.46
N ARG A 107 17.37 15.34 -10.79
CA ARG A 107 18.51 14.74 -11.48
C ARG A 107 19.86 15.39 -11.13
N GLY A 108 19.82 16.62 -10.60
CA GLY A 108 21.01 17.32 -10.16
C GLY A 108 21.75 16.64 -9.00
N ASN A 109 21.06 15.79 -8.24
CA ASN A 109 21.69 15.01 -7.17
C ASN A 109 22.69 13.98 -7.71
N ASP A 110 22.46 13.50 -8.93
CA ASP A 110 23.27 12.47 -9.58
C ASP A 110 24.18 13.04 -10.70
N MET A 111 24.10 14.34 -10.95
CA MET A 111 24.91 14.99 -12.00
C MET A 111 26.18 15.59 -11.40
N PRO A 112 27.32 15.37 -12.02
CA PRO A 112 28.57 16.02 -11.62
C PRO A 112 28.54 17.51 -12.01
N GLY A 113 29.23 18.34 -11.22
CA GLY A 113 29.40 19.75 -11.50
C GLY A 113 28.78 20.69 -10.49
N PHE A 114 29.00 21.96 -10.68
CA PHE A 114 28.47 23.03 -9.84
C PHE A 114 28.51 24.40 -10.60
N GLY A 115 27.87 25.41 -10.03
CA GLY A 115 27.91 26.76 -10.55
C GLY A 115 26.94 27.04 -11.68
N ALA A 116 27.29 27.96 -12.57
CA ALA A 116 26.37 28.47 -13.60
C ALA A 116 26.02 27.45 -14.66
N ASP A 117 27.00 26.71 -15.18
CA ASP A 117 26.80 25.70 -16.22
C ASP A 117 25.95 24.54 -15.72
N PHE A 118 26.18 24.09 -14.48
CA PHE A 118 25.34 23.09 -13.82
C PHE A 118 23.88 23.55 -13.71
N LYS A 119 23.65 24.76 -13.22
CA LYS A 119 22.31 25.36 -13.14
C LYS A 119 21.66 25.50 -14.54
N HIS A 120 22.46 25.87 -15.52
CA HIS A 120 21.99 25.99 -16.89
C HIS A 120 21.56 24.64 -17.46
N ALA A 121 22.33 23.59 -17.26
CA ALA A 121 21.99 22.24 -17.66
C ALA A 121 20.70 21.74 -17.02
N LEU A 122 20.44 22.09 -15.76
CA LEU A 122 19.20 21.71 -15.05
C LEU A 122 17.95 22.47 -15.52
N ARG A 123 18.09 23.60 -16.18
CA ARG A 123 16.94 24.32 -16.77
C ARG A 123 16.31 23.60 -17.96
N SER A 124 17.11 22.82 -18.68
CA SER A 124 16.56 21.99 -19.76
C SER A 124 15.85 20.77 -19.16
N PRO A 125 14.72 20.33 -19.73
CA PRO A 125 14.07 19.10 -19.28
C PRO A 125 14.99 17.89 -19.44
N GLY A 126 14.96 17.00 -18.47
CA GLY A 126 15.67 15.71 -18.54
C GLY A 126 14.95 14.71 -19.44
N PRO A 127 15.47 13.48 -19.54
CA PRO A 127 14.84 12.42 -20.31
C PRO A 127 13.50 12.02 -19.73
N TRP A 128 12.66 11.38 -20.54
CA TRP A 128 11.45 10.73 -20.07
C TRP A 128 11.80 9.46 -19.32
N ARG A 129 11.31 9.36 -18.07
CA ARG A 129 11.40 8.16 -17.24
C ARG A 129 10.02 7.57 -17.04
N PHE A 130 9.90 6.28 -17.27
CA PHE A 130 8.71 5.49 -17.00
C PHE A 130 8.99 4.49 -15.88
N ARG A 131 7.99 4.27 -15.04
CA ARG A 131 8.01 3.23 -14.00
C ARG A 131 6.67 2.56 -13.91
N PHE A 132 6.73 1.25 -13.64
CA PHE A 132 5.57 0.43 -13.34
C PHE A 132 5.86 -0.40 -12.10
N TYR A 133 4.86 -0.55 -11.27
CA TYR A 133 4.89 -1.41 -10.08
C TYR A 133 3.76 -2.40 -10.19
N GLY A 134 4.07 -3.69 -9.93
CA GLY A 134 3.10 -4.76 -9.85
C GLY A 134 2.40 -4.76 -8.47
N PHE A 135 1.10 -4.97 -8.51
CA PHE A 135 0.25 -5.17 -7.33
C PHE A 135 -0.44 -6.50 -7.49
N GLY A 136 0.00 -7.49 -6.73
CA GLY A 136 -0.60 -8.82 -6.70
C GLY A 136 -1.66 -8.93 -5.63
N GLU A 137 -2.64 -9.77 -5.86
CA GLU A 137 -3.68 -10.11 -4.90
C GLU A 137 -3.19 -11.24 -3.98
N CYS A 138 -3.30 -11.05 -2.66
CA CYS A 138 -3.04 -12.08 -1.68
C CYS A 138 -4.28 -12.93 -1.42
N LEU A 139 -4.08 -14.21 -1.14
CA LEU A 139 -5.16 -15.09 -0.67
C LEU A 139 -5.37 -14.90 0.84
N PRO A 140 -6.64 -14.95 1.31
CA PRO A 140 -6.92 -14.91 2.73
C PRO A 140 -6.39 -16.19 3.41
N ARG A 141 -5.75 -16.03 4.55
CA ARG A 141 -5.25 -17.12 5.38
C ARG A 141 -5.58 -16.82 6.84
N GLU A 142 -6.18 -17.78 7.52
CA GLU A 142 -6.55 -17.61 8.92
C GLU A 142 -5.35 -17.34 9.82
N SER A 143 -4.18 -17.90 9.48
CA SER A 143 -2.92 -17.68 10.19
C SER A 143 -2.36 -16.26 10.03
N ASN A 144 -2.78 -15.52 8.99
CA ASN A 144 -2.46 -14.12 8.84
C ASN A 144 -3.40 -13.30 9.70
N GLN A 145 -2.88 -12.79 10.81
CA GLN A 145 -3.73 -12.20 11.84
C GLN A 145 -3.12 -10.96 12.49
N VAL A 146 -4.00 -10.22 13.11
CA VAL A 146 -3.71 -9.07 13.96
C VAL A 146 -4.32 -9.33 15.32
N ALA A 147 -3.53 -9.29 16.36
CA ALA A 147 -3.97 -9.48 17.75
C ALA A 147 -3.43 -8.37 18.64
N LEU A 148 -4.00 -8.18 19.82
CA LEU A 148 -3.41 -7.32 20.83
C LEU A 148 -2.17 -8.01 21.42
N ASP A 149 -1.08 -7.26 21.55
CA ASP A 149 0.14 -7.73 22.22
C ASP A 149 -0.11 -7.75 23.74
N PRO A 150 0.06 -8.91 24.41
CA PRO A 150 -0.22 -9.01 25.83
C PRO A 150 0.80 -8.28 26.71
N ASP A 151 2.01 -8.06 26.22
CA ASP A 151 3.15 -7.60 27.00
C ASP A 151 3.56 -6.16 26.69
N ARG A 152 3.07 -5.61 25.58
CA ARG A 152 3.49 -4.30 25.08
C ARG A 152 2.33 -3.33 24.97
N VAL A 153 2.57 -2.12 25.48
CA VAL A 153 1.61 -1.02 25.40
C VAL A 153 2.25 0.21 24.75
N ASP A 154 1.42 1.08 24.21
CA ASP A 154 1.84 2.38 23.71
C ASP A 154 2.08 3.39 24.83
N ALA A 155 2.37 4.64 24.48
CA ALA A 155 2.64 5.72 25.43
C ALA A 155 1.43 6.07 26.33
N TRP A 156 0.23 5.63 25.98
CA TRP A 156 -1.00 5.83 26.74
C TRP A 156 -1.43 4.59 27.54
N GLY A 157 -0.63 3.52 27.52
CA GLY A 157 -0.93 2.28 28.23
C GLY A 157 -1.92 1.37 27.49
N ILE A 158 -2.15 1.59 26.19
CA ILE A 158 -3.05 0.79 25.38
C ILE A 158 -2.24 -0.31 24.67
N PRO A 159 -2.67 -1.60 24.69
CA PRO A 159 -2.00 -2.67 24.00
C PRO A 159 -1.73 -2.36 22.54
N VAL A 160 -0.50 -2.57 22.09
CA VAL A 160 -0.14 -2.44 20.67
C VAL A 160 -0.56 -3.67 19.88
N LEU A 161 -0.50 -3.59 18.55
CA LEU A 161 -0.80 -4.75 17.70
C LEU A 161 0.42 -5.66 17.55
N ASN A 162 0.18 -6.94 17.66
CA ASN A 162 1.02 -8.00 17.13
C ASN A 162 0.47 -8.41 15.76
N ILE A 163 1.28 -8.29 14.72
CA ILE A 163 0.88 -8.54 13.34
C ILE A 163 1.66 -9.74 12.83
N GLN A 164 0.94 -10.79 12.45
CA GLN A 164 1.50 -11.97 11.81
C GLN A 164 0.95 -12.04 10.38
N CYS A 165 1.83 -11.91 9.39
CA CYS A 165 1.46 -11.93 7.97
C CYS A 165 2.56 -12.60 7.15
N GLU A 166 2.20 -13.66 6.44
CA GLU A 166 3.11 -14.41 5.60
C GLU A 166 2.52 -14.60 4.21
N TRP A 167 3.38 -14.62 3.21
CA TRP A 167 3.02 -15.01 1.86
C TRP A 167 3.11 -16.52 1.68
N SER A 168 2.17 -17.08 0.95
CA SER A 168 2.23 -18.48 0.50
C SER A 168 3.00 -18.61 -0.81
N ASP A 169 3.08 -19.84 -1.29
CA ASP A 169 3.67 -20.11 -2.61
C ASP A 169 2.86 -19.46 -3.75
N ASN A 170 1.59 -19.20 -3.50
CA ASN A 170 0.74 -18.49 -4.47
C ASN A 170 1.17 -17.02 -4.70
N GLU A 171 1.69 -16.37 -3.67
CA GLU A 171 2.12 -14.97 -3.73
C GLU A 171 3.61 -14.82 -4.09
N ARG A 172 4.38 -15.89 -4.03
CA ARG A 172 5.83 -15.91 -4.32
C ARG A 172 6.11 -16.29 -5.77
#